data_1ac71dd13a1fff68758b5946ece94b8f
#
_entry.id   1ac71dd13a1fff68758b5946ece94b8f
#
_cell.length_a   1.000
_cell.length_b   1.000
_cell.length_c   1.000
_cell.angle_alpha   90.00
_cell.angle_beta   90.00
_cell.angle_gamma   90.00
#
_symmetry.space_group_name_H-M   'P 1'
#
loop_
_entity.id
_entity.type
_entity.pdbx_description
1 polymer ?
#
loop_
_entity_poly.entity_id
_entity_poly.type
_entity_poly.pdbx_seq_one_letter_code
_entity_poly.pdbx_strand_id
1 'polypeptide(L)'
;MIRAVAVGLVGACLLSGAASADTLATRDMPVRIELHPLQTLTLSDQQFLAGDKAGAKATTLGGELSIAQGEGRLPVVILMHGSGGAGGNIGYWQRQLHPMGISTFVIDGMTGRGFAGVGSNQASLGRLNFIVDMYRALAVLSKHPRVDPERIALMGFSRGGQGVLYASVERFHKLWNDSGVQPAAYVAFYPDCATTYRDDAAVVAKPIRIFHGTPDNYNPVATCKRFVARLKEAKADVELTEYPKAEHGFDNPLAPNPARPATNDQSVR
;
A
#
# COMPACT_ATOMS: atom_id res chain seq x y z
N MET A 1 -20.52 55.04 -62.62
CA MET A 1 -19.57 53.96 -62.36
C MET A 1 -19.21 54.00 -60.89
N ILE A 2 -19.82 53.16 -60.08
CA ILE A 2 -19.60 53.10 -58.63
C ILE A 2 -19.03 51.72 -58.35
N ARG A 3 -17.79 51.64 -57.86
CA ARG A 3 -17.16 50.43 -57.41
C ARG A 3 -17.53 50.15 -55.93
N ALA A 4 -18.18 49.06 -55.68
CA ALA A 4 -18.41 48.56 -54.34
C ALA A 4 -17.14 47.84 -53.83
N VAL A 5 -16.71 48.25 -52.64
CA VAL A 5 -15.62 47.59 -51.89
C VAL A 5 -16.28 46.58 -50.90
N ALA A 6 -16.02 45.30 -51.07
CA ALA A 6 -16.45 44.27 -50.12
C ALA A 6 -15.42 44.17 -49.00
N VAL A 7 -15.84 44.44 -47.78
CA VAL A 7 -15.06 44.22 -46.56
C VAL A 7 -15.35 42.80 -46.06
N GLY A 8 -14.37 41.91 -46.16
CA GLY A 8 -14.45 40.59 -45.60
C GLY A 8 -14.16 40.62 -44.10
N LEU A 9 -15.12 40.25 -43.27
CA LEU A 9 -14.91 39.94 -41.85
C LEU A 9 -14.29 38.54 -41.73
N VAL A 10 -13.04 38.50 -41.29
CA VAL A 10 -12.39 37.25 -40.85
C VAL A 10 -12.80 37.03 -39.39
N GLY A 11 -13.73 36.14 -39.14
CA GLY A 11 -14.07 35.66 -37.81
C GLY A 11 -13.01 34.69 -37.27
N ALA A 12 -12.15 35.13 -36.36
CA ALA A 12 -11.27 34.27 -35.61
C ALA A 12 -12.07 33.50 -34.56
N CYS A 13 -12.33 32.21 -34.80
CA CYS A 13 -12.80 31.29 -33.76
C CYS A 13 -11.70 31.06 -32.75
N LEU A 14 -11.76 31.71 -31.62
CA LEU A 14 -11.03 31.37 -30.42
C LEU A 14 -11.66 30.09 -29.81
N LEU A 15 -11.18 28.94 -30.20
CA LEU A 15 -11.44 27.70 -29.49
C LEU A 15 -10.58 27.72 -28.22
N SER A 16 -11.13 28.28 -27.16
CA SER A 16 -10.54 28.27 -25.83
C SER A 16 -10.57 26.85 -25.29
N GLY A 17 -9.37 26.31 -25.00
CA GLY A 17 -9.21 25.00 -24.42
C GLY A 17 -9.79 24.91 -23.01
N ALA A 18 -10.97 24.35 -22.91
CA ALA A 18 -11.59 23.91 -21.65
C ALA A 18 -11.37 22.42 -21.40
N ALA A 19 -10.31 21.81 -22.00
CA ALA A 19 -10.13 20.35 -21.99
C ALA A 19 -9.27 19.82 -20.84
N SER A 20 -8.73 20.65 -19.92
CA SER A 20 -7.71 20.18 -18.98
C SER A 20 -8.22 19.86 -17.56
N ALA A 21 -9.34 20.42 -17.12
CA ALA A 21 -9.85 20.18 -15.75
C ALA A 21 -10.72 18.92 -15.64
N ASP A 22 -11.57 18.65 -16.63
CA ASP A 22 -12.47 17.48 -16.63
C ASP A 22 -11.72 16.13 -16.79
N THR A 23 -10.58 16.13 -17.47
CA THR A 23 -9.77 14.90 -17.69
C THR A 23 -8.99 14.46 -16.45
N LEU A 24 -8.73 15.34 -15.49
CA LEU A 24 -8.08 14.97 -14.22
C LEU A 24 -9.08 14.44 -13.20
N ALA A 25 -10.29 15.00 -13.15
CA ALA A 25 -11.34 14.61 -12.20
C ALA A 25 -11.87 13.18 -12.43
N THR A 26 -11.66 12.61 -13.61
CA THR A 26 -12.08 11.21 -13.92
C THR A 26 -10.97 10.18 -13.79
N ARG A 27 -9.71 10.62 -13.65
CA ARG A 27 -8.57 9.70 -13.57
C ARG A 27 -8.42 8.99 -12.22
N ASP A 28 -9.05 9.49 -11.18
CA ASP A 28 -9.10 8.84 -9.86
C ASP A 28 -10.03 7.62 -9.83
N MET A 29 -10.90 7.46 -10.85
CA MET A 29 -11.78 6.32 -10.99
C MET A 29 -11.07 5.19 -11.75
N PRO A 30 -11.15 3.94 -11.24
CA PRO A 30 -10.63 2.78 -11.96
C PRO A 30 -11.48 2.49 -13.21
N VAL A 31 -10.86 1.90 -14.23
CA VAL A 31 -11.60 1.42 -15.43
C VAL A 31 -12.37 0.14 -15.14
N ARG A 32 -11.92 -0.64 -14.15
CA ARG A 32 -12.54 -1.89 -13.74
C ARG A 32 -12.14 -2.26 -12.32
N ILE A 33 -13.07 -2.86 -11.59
CA ILE A 33 -12.85 -3.48 -10.28
C ILE A 33 -13.09 -4.97 -10.42
N GLU A 34 -12.19 -5.77 -9.86
CA GLU A 34 -12.25 -7.23 -9.86
C GLU A 34 -12.09 -7.76 -8.44
N LEU A 35 -12.89 -8.76 -8.08
CA LEU A 35 -12.79 -9.45 -6.80
C LEU A 35 -12.07 -10.78 -6.99
N HIS A 36 -11.03 -11.00 -6.21
CA HIS A 36 -10.19 -12.18 -6.26
C HIS A 36 -10.21 -12.92 -4.92
N PRO A 37 -10.58 -14.21 -4.88
CA PRO A 37 -10.37 -15.04 -3.70
C PRO A 37 -8.87 -15.31 -3.54
N LEU A 38 -8.31 -14.98 -2.37
CA LEU A 38 -6.94 -15.28 -2.00
C LEU A 38 -6.90 -16.52 -1.12
N GLN A 39 -6.38 -17.62 -1.65
CA GLN A 39 -6.11 -18.83 -0.87
C GLN A 39 -4.86 -18.62 -0.03
N THR A 40 -5.03 -18.54 1.28
CA THR A 40 -3.96 -18.27 2.24
C THR A 40 -4.03 -19.21 3.44
N LEU A 41 -3.21 -18.94 4.44
CA LEU A 41 -3.13 -19.68 5.69
C LEU A 41 -3.39 -18.75 6.86
N THR A 42 -4.00 -19.26 7.91
CA THR A 42 -3.98 -18.64 9.23
C THR A 42 -3.05 -19.41 10.13
N LEU A 43 -2.03 -18.74 10.64
CA LEU A 43 -0.89 -19.26 11.37
C LEU A 43 -0.75 -18.59 12.73
N SER A 44 -0.29 -19.30 13.74
CA SER A 44 0.36 -18.65 14.88
C SER A 44 1.71 -18.08 14.45
N ASP A 45 2.23 -17.09 15.18
CA ASP A 45 3.55 -16.53 14.88
C ASP A 45 4.65 -17.61 15.02
N GLN A 46 4.50 -18.59 15.93
CA GLN A 46 5.41 -19.71 16.06
C GLN A 46 5.44 -20.59 14.80
N GLN A 47 4.26 -20.95 14.25
CA GLN A 47 4.17 -21.70 13.00
C GLN A 47 4.80 -20.94 11.84
N PHE A 48 4.51 -19.64 11.74
CA PHE A 48 5.12 -18.80 10.71
C PHE A 48 6.66 -18.82 10.81
N LEU A 49 7.20 -18.58 11.99
CA LEU A 49 8.66 -18.51 12.21
C LEU A 49 9.37 -19.85 11.97
N ALA A 50 8.67 -20.95 12.21
CA ALA A 50 9.15 -22.30 11.95
C ALA A 50 8.99 -22.76 10.48
N GLY A 51 8.23 -22.03 9.65
CA GLY A 51 7.85 -22.48 8.31
C GLY A 51 6.86 -23.66 8.33
N ASP A 52 6.16 -23.86 9.45
CA ASP A 52 5.23 -24.98 9.63
C ASP A 52 3.90 -24.69 8.93
N LYS A 53 3.71 -25.36 7.79
CA LYS A 53 2.46 -25.29 7.00
C LYS A 53 1.46 -26.38 7.40
N ALA A 54 1.90 -27.46 8.07
CA ALA A 54 1.06 -28.63 8.32
C ALA A 54 -0.04 -28.35 9.35
N GLY A 55 0.26 -27.55 10.38
CA GLY A 55 -0.71 -27.15 11.42
C GLY A 55 -1.50 -25.88 11.08
N ALA A 56 -1.31 -25.29 9.90
CA ALA A 56 -1.94 -24.05 9.49
C ALA A 56 -3.40 -24.26 9.07
N LYS A 57 -4.27 -23.31 9.43
CA LYS A 57 -5.66 -23.32 8.96
C LYS A 57 -5.75 -22.70 7.56
N ALA A 58 -6.18 -23.49 6.57
CA ALA A 58 -6.50 -22.97 5.25
C ALA A 58 -7.61 -21.92 5.36
N THR A 59 -7.42 -20.79 4.68
CA THR A 59 -8.30 -19.61 4.78
C THR A 59 -8.44 -18.97 3.41
N THR A 60 -9.64 -18.53 3.06
CA THR A 60 -9.90 -17.71 1.87
C THR A 60 -10.17 -16.28 2.29
N LEU A 61 -9.40 -15.34 1.75
CA LEU A 61 -9.59 -13.91 1.94
C LEU A 61 -10.17 -13.26 0.68
N GLY A 62 -10.72 -12.06 0.83
CA GLY A 62 -11.09 -11.19 -0.28
C GLY A 62 -9.92 -10.30 -0.70
N GLY A 63 -9.68 -10.23 -2.00
CA GLY A 63 -8.81 -9.24 -2.63
C GLY A 63 -9.59 -8.43 -3.66
N GLU A 64 -9.42 -7.10 -3.67
CA GLU A 64 -10.04 -6.20 -4.66
C GLU A 64 -8.96 -5.58 -5.52
N LEU A 65 -8.95 -5.91 -6.83
CA LEU A 65 -8.10 -5.26 -7.82
C LEU A 65 -8.86 -4.11 -8.47
N SER A 66 -8.43 -2.88 -8.23
CA SER A 66 -8.92 -1.69 -8.89
C SER A 66 -7.90 -1.27 -9.97
N ILE A 67 -8.26 -1.47 -11.25
CA ILE A 67 -7.39 -1.22 -12.40
C ILE A 67 -7.45 0.26 -12.76
N ALA A 68 -6.32 0.96 -12.66
CA ALA A 68 -6.20 2.35 -13.08
C ALA A 68 -6.40 2.53 -14.58
N GLN A 69 -6.65 3.77 -14.99
CA GLN A 69 -6.69 4.14 -16.42
C GLN A 69 -5.29 4.03 -17.02
N GLY A 70 -5.21 3.54 -18.23
CA GLY A 70 -3.97 3.33 -18.96
C GLY A 70 -4.03 2.09 -19.84
N GLU A 71 -3.07 1.97 -20.74
CA GLU A 71 -2.96 0.85 -21.68
C GLU A 71 -1.91 -0.19 -21.20
N GLY A 72 -2.03 -1.40 -21.69
CA GLY A 72 -1.08 -2.48 -21.43
C GLY A 72 -1.06 -2.94 -19.97
N ARG A 73 0.12 -3.33 -19.51
CA ARG A 73 0.38 -3.75 -18.12
C ARG A 73 0.75 -2.55 -17.26
N LEU A 74 0.06 -2.40 -16.13
CA LEU A 74 0.20 -1.29 -15.21
C LEU A 74 0.90 -1.71 -13.92
N PRO A 75 1.59 -0.78 -13.23
CA PRO A 75 2.08 -0.99 -11.88
C PRO A 75 0.90 -1.19 -10.93
N VAL A 76 1.14 -1.96 -9.86
CA VAL A 76 0.15 -2.20 -8.81
C VAL A 76 0.76 -1.96 -7.44
N VAL A 77 -0.01 -1.32 -6.55
CA VAL A 77 0.29 -1.28 -5.13
C VAL A 77 -0.67 -2.18 -4.37
N ILE A 78 -0.13 -3.18 -3.67
CA ILE A 78 -0.90 -4.01 -2.73
C ILE A 78 -1.05 -3.19 -1.44
N LEU A 79 -2.30 -2.92 -1.06
CA LEU A 79 -2.66 -2.16 0.14
C LEU A 79 -3.06 -3.12 1.26
N MET A 80 -2.32 -3.08 2.37
CA MET A 80 -2.59 -3.88 3.57
C MET A 80 -3.00 -2.98 4.73
N HIS A 81 -4.23 -3.14 5.19
CA HIS A 81 -4.83 -2.35 6.26
C HIS A 81 -4.23 -2.60 7.65
N GLY A 82 -4.57 -1.76 8.62
CA GLY A 82 -4.21 -1.91 10.03
C GLY A 82 -5.09 -2.90 10.80
N SER A 83 -4.97 -2.88 12.13
CA SER A 83 -5.71 -3.78 13.04
C SER A 83 -7.23 -3.59 13.02
N GLY A 84 -7.72 -2.45 12.56
CA GLY A 84 -9.15 -2.13 12.44
C GLY A 84 -9.83 -2.61 11.15
N GLY A 85 -9.12 -3.32 10.27
CA GLY A 85 -9.64 -3.64 8.93
C GLY A 85 -9.42 -2.50 7.93
N ALA A 86 -10.02 -2.60 6.73
CA ALA A 86 -9.92 -1.59 5.69
C ALA A 86 -10.66 -0.31 6.11
N GLY A 87 -9.91 0.75 6.34
CA GLY A 87 -10.39 2.06 6.77
C GLY A 87 -10.42 3.10 5.65
N GLY A 88 -10.74 4.34 6.00
CA GLY A 88 -10.84 5.46 5.05
C GLY A 88 -9.53 5.82 4.35
N ASN A 89 -8.39 5.50 4.95
CA ASN A 89 -7.07 5.66 4.35
C ASN A 89 -6.89 4.76 3.10
N ILE A 90 -7.48 3.55 3.08
CA ILE A 90 -7.39 2.67 1.90
C ILE A 90 -8.02 3.37 0.68
N GLY A 91 -9.27 3.82 0.78
CA GLY A 91 -9.92 4.55 -0.31
C GLY A 91 -9.25 5.89 -0.64
N TYR A 92 -8.63 6.55 0.34
CA TYR A 92 -7.82 7.74 0.11
C TYR A 92 -6.63 7.41 -0.80
N TRP A 93 -5.84 6.39 -0.47
CA TRP A 93 -4.67 6.02 -1.26
C TRP A 93 -5.02 5.46 -2.63
N GLN A 94 -6.14 4.75 -2.79
CA GLN A 94 -6.63 4.36 -4.11
C GLN A 94 -6.83 5.58 -5.02
N ARG A 95 -7.51 6.64 -4.50
CA ARG A 95 -7.72 7.89 -5.24
C ARG A 95 -6.43 8.69 -5.51
N GLN A 96 -5.39 8.54 -4.70
CA GLN A 96 -4.09 9.18 -4.96
C GLN A 96 -3.29 8.44 -6.04
N LEU A 97 -3.36 7.10 -6.07
CA LEU A 97 -2.55 6.26 -6.95
C LEU A 97 -3.16 6.13 -8.36
N HIS A 98 -4.49 6.05 -8.49
CA HIS A 98 -5.14 5.88 -9.80
C HIS A 98 -4.82 6.98 -10.81
N PRO A 99 -4.82 8.28 -10.46
CA PRO A 99 -4.45 9.35 -11.40
C PRO A 99 -3.02 9.25 -11.91
N MET A 100 -2.14 8.55 -11.17
CA MET A 100 -0.75 8.28 -11.57
C MET A 100 -0.62 7.06 -12.49
N GLY A 101 -1.73 6.41 -12.88
CA GLY A 101 -1.73 5.18 -13.66
C GLY A 101 -1.32 3.94 -12.85
N ILE A 102 -1.39 4.02 -11.51
CA ILE A 102 -1.05 2.93 -10.60
C ILE A 102 -2.33 2.25 -10.12
N SER A 103 -2.49 0.99 -10.47
CA SER A 103 -3.58 0.14 -9.98
C SER A 103 -3.38 -0.21 -8.51
N THR A 104 -4.45 -0.57 -7.82
CA THR A 104 -4.37 -0.96 -6.41
C THR A 104 -4.97 -2.35 -6.19
N PHE A 105 -4.40 -3.09 -5.24
CA PHE A 105 -4.96 -4.36 -4.79
C PHE A 105 -5.14 -4.31 -3.27
N VAL A 106 -6.38 -4.23 -2.83
CA VAL A 106 -6.73 -4.19 -1.40
C VAL A 106 -6.93 -5.62 -0.90
N ILE A 107 -6.25 -6.00 0.17
CA ILE A 107 -6.46 -7.27 0.85
C ILE A 107 -7.34 -7.04 2.08
N ASP A 108 -8.47 -7.76 2.18
CA ASP A 108 -9.21 -7.89 3.43
C ASP A 108 -8.62 -9.06 4.24
N GLY A 109 -7.67 -8.74 5.10
CA GLY A 109 -7.00 -9.73 5.95
C GLY A 109 -7.83 -10.22 7.15
N MET A 110 -9.06 -9.74 7.33
CA MET A 110 -9.88 -9.97 8.52
C MET A 110 -11.11 -10.83 8.27
N THR A 111 -11.98 -10.44 7.34
CA THR A 111 -13.33 -11.02 7.18
C THR A 111 -13.31 -12.52 6.91
N GLY A 112 -12.42 -13.01 6.04
CA GLY A 112 -12.27 -14.45 5.77
C GLY A 112 -11.76 -15.26 6.97
N ARG A 113 -11.26 -14.59 8.01
CA ARG A 113 -10.86 -15.18 9.29
C ARG A 113 -11.94 -15.06 10.38
N GLY A 114 -13.07 -14.45 10.07
CA GLY A 114 -14.18 -14.21 11.00
C GLY A 114 -13.98 -12.99 11.89
N PHE A 115 -13.11 -12.04 11.53
CA PHE A 115 -12.89 -10.80 12.26
C PHE A 115 -13.44 -9.60 11.50
N ALA A 116 -13.98 -8.62 12.20
CA ALA A 116 -14.17 -7.27 11.67
C ALA A 116 -12.89 -6.43 11.88
N GLY A 117 -12.11 -6.76 12.91
CA GLY A 117 -10.84 -6.17 13.27
C GLY A 117 -10.30 -6.79 14.55
N VAL A 118 -9.04 -6.54 14.86
CA VAL A 118 -8.37 -7.05 16.07
C VAL A 118 -7.82 -5.92 16.95
N GLY A 119 -8.28 -4.69 16.75
CA GLY A 119 -7.78 -3.51 17.48
C GLY A 119 -7.94 -3.62 19.00
N SER A 120 -9.04 -4.23 19.48
CA SER A 120 -9.29 -4.45 20.91
C SER A 120 -8.54 -5.66 21.49
N ASN A 121 -8.14 -6.62 20.66
CA ASN A 121 -7.36 -7.79 21.05
C ASN A 121 -6.40 -8.21 19.93
N GLN A 122 -5.22 -7.60 19.92
CA GLN A 122 -4.19 -7.82 18.91
C GLN A 122 -3.70 -9.28 18.84
N ALA A 123 -3.81 -10.04 19.94
CA ALA A 123 -3.38 -11.43 20.02
C ALA A 123 -4.32 -12.42 19.32
N SER A 124 -5.54 -12.00 18.95
CA SER A 124 -6.52 -12.88 18.28
C SER A 124 -6.06 -13.35 16.90
N LEU A 125 -5.13 -12.65 16.28
CA LEU A 125 -4.53 -13.04 15.00
C LEU A 125 -3.02 -12.84 15.06
N GLY A 126 -2.24 -13.87 14.71
CA GLY A 126 -0.77 -13.77 14.59
C GLY A 126 -0.37 -12.61 13.66
N ARG A 127 0.60 -11.81 14.08
CA ARG A 127 0.97 -10.56 13.37
C ARG A 127 1.58 -10.82 12.00
N LEU A 128 2.23 -11.98 11.83
CA LEU A 128 2.95 -12.35 10.63
C LEU A 128 2.04 -12.89 9.50
N ASN A 129 0.75 -13.13 9.78
CA ASN A 129 -0.20 -13.60 8.76
C ASN A 129 -0.29 -12.67 7.55
N PHE A 130 -0.25 -11.36 7.77
CA PHE A 130 -0.33 -10.37 6.69
C PHE A 130 0.80 -10.48 5.68
N ILE A 131 1.97 -11.02 6.09
CA ILE A 131 3.09 -11.29 5.19
C ILE A 131 2.71 -12.38 4.19
N VAL A 132 2.14 -13.48 4.67
CA VAL A 132 1.69 -14.59 3.81
C VAL A 132 0.60 -14.11 2.86
N ASP A 133 -0.35 -13.31 3.35
CA ASP A 133 -1.45 -12.77 2.56
C ASP A 133 -0.93 -11.91 1.40
N MET A 134 0.05 -11.04 1.65
CA MET A 134 0.68 -10.23 0.61
C MET A 134 1.44 -11.08 -0.41
N TYR A 135 2.13 -12.13 0.00
CA TYR A 135 2.79 -13.05 -0.94
C TYR A 135 1.80 -13.84 -1.79
N ARG A 136 0.63 -14.21 -1.24
CA ARG A 136 -0.45 -14.81 -2.04
C ARG A 136 -1.03 -13.84 -3.05
N ALA A 137 -1.18 -12.56 -2.67
CA ALA A 137 -1.59 -11.52 -3.61
C ALA A 137 -0.56 -11.34 -4.74
N LEU A 138 0.75 -11.36 -4.45
CA LEU A 138 1.79 -11.35 -5.48
C LEU A 138 1.63 -12.51 -6.47
N ALA A 139 1.35 -13.73 -5.99
CA ALA A 139 1.18 -14.91 -6.83
C ALA A 139 -0.05 -14.81 -7.75
N VAL A 140 -1.12 -14.13 -7.32
CA VAL A 140 -2.31 -13.88 -8.15
C VAL A 140 -2.02 -12.78 -9.16
N LEU A 141 -1.48 -11.65 -8.71
CA LEU A 141 -1.26 -10.46 -9.52
C LEU A 141 -0.19 -10.66 -10.59
N SER A 142 0.86 -11.43 -10.31
CA SER A 142 1.93 -11.70 -11.29
C SER A 142 1.43 -12.40 -12.56
N LYS A 143 0.29 -13.08 -12.50
CA LYS A 143 -0.34 -13.79 -13.62
C LYS A 143 -1.42 -12.96 -14.30
N HIS A 144 -1.77 -11.80 -13.74
CA HIS A 144 -2.88 -11.00 -14.26
C HIS A 144 -2.45 -10.23 -15.54
N PRO A 145 -3.27 -10.27 -16.64
CA PRO A 145 -2.87 -9.71 -17.94
C PRO A 145 -2.67 -8.20 -17.94
N ARG A 146 -3.29 -7.47 -16.99
CA ARG A 146 -3.17 -6.01 -16.85
C ARG A 146 -2.14 -5.58 -15.83
N VAL A 147 -1.44 -6.49 -15.16
CA VAL A 147 -0.45 -6.20 -14.13
C VAL A 147 0.96 -6.41 -14.66
N ASP A 148 1.85 -5.46 -14.38
CA ASP A 148 3.28 -5.60 -14.59
C ASP A 148 3.91 -6.25 -13.36
N PRO A 149 4.37 -7.51 -13.44
CA PRO A 149 4.88 -8.23 -12.27
C PRO A 149 6.19 -7.65 -11.72
N GLU A 150 6.93 -6.87 -12.51
CA GLU A 150 8.15 -6.20 -12.06
C GLU A 150 7.88 -4.88 -11.32
N ARG A 151 6.64 -4.37 -11.41
CA ARG A 151 6.20 -3.11 -10.80
C ARG A 151 5.07 -3.31 -9.80
N ILE A 152 5.18 -4.33 -8.93
CA ILE A 152 4.25 -4.55 -7.81
C ILE A 152 4.94 -4.09 -6.54
N ALA A 153 4.36 -3.10 -5.84
CA ALA A 153 4.85 -2.64 -4.54
C ALA A 153 3.92 -3.06 -3.41
N LEU A 154 4.46 -3.18 -2.20
CA LEU A 154 3.68 -3.40 -0.98
C LEU A 154 3.56 -2.09 -0.21
N MET A 155 2.35 -1.76 0.23
CA MET A 155 2.07 -0.60 1.07
C MET A 155 1.15 -1.00 2.21
N GLY A 156 1.52 -0.65 3.43
CA GLY A 156 0.75 -1.07 4.60
C GLY A 156 0.70 -0.03 5.70
N PHE A 157 -0.32 -0.15 6.56
CA PHE A 157 -0.68 0.83 7.58
C PHE A 157 -0.69 0.17 8.96
N SER A 158 0.00 0.74 9.95
CA SER A 158 0.05 0.23 11.32
C SER A 158 0.49 -1.26 11.33
N ARG A 159 -0.38 -2.19 11.74
CA ARG A 159 -0.15 -3.64 11.64
C ARG A 159 0.18 -4.10 10.22
N GLY A 160 -0.49 -3.56 9.19
CA GLY A 160 -0.17 -3.80 7.79
C GLY A 160 1.20 -3.26 7.41
N GLY A 161 1.57 -2.08 7.94
CA GLY A 161 2.90 -1.50 7.79
C GLY A 161 3.99 -2.38 8.41
N GLN A 162 3.75 -2.95 9.60
CA GLN A 162 4.62 -3.96 10.20
C GLN A 162 4.77 -5.18 9.29
N GLY A 163 3.65 -5.70 8.74
CA GLY A 163 3.68 -6.80 7.78
C GLY A 163 4.53 -6.48 6.54
N VAL A 164 4.42 -5.26 5.99
CA VAL A 164 5.21 -4.80 4.86
C VAL A 164 6.71 -4.77 5.19
N LEU A 165 7.09 -4.22 6.35
CA LEU A 165 8.50 -4.18 6.76
C LEU A 165 9.09 -5.59 6.82
N TYR A 166 8.40 -6.52 7.48
CA TYR A 166 8.93 -7.87 7.64
C TYR A 166 8.77 -8.73 6.38
N ALA A 167 7.87 -8.38 5.44
CA ALA A 167 7.86 -9.00 4.13
C ALA A 167 9.15 -8.72 3.32
N SER A 168 9.93 -7.71 3.68
CA SER A 168 11.25 -7.47 3.08
C SER A 168 12.36 -8.38 3.62
N VAL A 169 12.16 -9.06 4.76
CA VAL A 169 13.16 -9.92 5.39
C VAL A 169 13.43 -11.15 4.53
N GLU A 170 14.67 -11.37 4.13
CA GLU A 170 15.06 -12.46 3.22
C GLU A 170 14.65 -13.84 3.72
N ARG A 171 14.77 -14.11 5.03
CA ARG A 171 14.35 -15.35 5.64
C ARG A 171 12.86 -15.60 5.45
N PHE A 172 12.00 -14.60 5.65
CA PHE A 172 10.56 -14.73 5.48
C PHE A 172 10.17 -14.83 4.02
N HIS A 173 10.87 -14.11 3.16
CA HIS A 173 10.71 -14.21 1.72
C HIS A 173 11.00 -15.64 1.24
N LYS A 174 12.10 -16.25 1.68
CA LYS A 174 12.48 -17.64 1.33
C LYS A 174 11.49 -18.68 1.86
N LEU A 175 10.91 -18.47 3.05
CA LEU A 175 9.97 -19.42 3.67
C LEU A 175 8.57 -19.39 3.05
N TRP A 176 8.09 -18.21 2.64
CA TRP A 176 6.67 -18.01 2.37
C TRP A 176 6.33 -17.45 0.99
N ASN A 177 7.26 -16.79 0.31
CA ASN A 177 7.02 -16.27 -1.03
C ASN A 177 7.31 -17.32 -2.10
N ASP A 178 6.26 -17.98 -2.55
CA ASP A 178 6.29 -18.97 -3.65
C ASP A 178 5.78 -18.38 -4.99
N SER A 179 5.60 -17.04 -5.06
CA SER A 179 5.09 -16.37 -6.26
C SER A 179 6.11 -16.30 -7.42
N GLY A 180 7.39 -16.44 -7.12
CA GLY A 180 8.47 -16.16 -8.07
C GLY A 180 8.71 -14.67 -8.34
N VAL A 181 7.95 -13.78 -7.69
CA VAL A 181 8.03 -12.32 -7.86
C VAL A 181 8.54 -11.67 -6.58
N GLN A 182 9.42 -10.69 -6.73
CA GLN A 182 9.88 -9.84 -5.65
C GLN A 182 9.20 -8.47 -5.73
N PRO A 183 8.62 -7.95 -4.64
CA PRO A 183 8.09 -6.59 -4.63
C PRO A 183 9.12 -5.54 -5.08
N ALA A 184 8.68 -4.58 -5.89
CA ALA A 184 9.53 -3.50 -6.38
C ALA A 184 9.92 -2.50 -5.28
N ALA A 185 9.05 -2.34 -4.27
CA ALA A 185 9.27 -1.46 -3.12
C ALA A 185 8.40 -1.87 -1.93
N TYR A 186 8.80 -1.43 -0.74
CA TYR A 186 8.11 -1.65 0.54
C TYR A 186 7.84 -0.30 1.19
N VAL A 187 6.56 0.04 1.38
CA VAL A 187 6.11 1.33 1.92
C VAL A 187 5.31 1.09 3.20
N ALA A 188 5.79 1.57 4.32
CA ALA A 188 5.18 1.34 5.62
C ALA A 188 4.79 2.65 6.31
N PHE A 189 3.51 2.80 6.64
CA PHE A 189 2.99 3.94 7.38
C PHE A 189 2.84 3.57 8.85
N TYR A 190 3.46 4.35 9.72
CA TYR A 190 3.43 4.24 11.20
C TYR A 190 3.44 2.78 11.71
N PRO A 191 4.40 1.96 11.22
CA PRO A 191 4.49 0.55 11.61
C PRO A 191 4.92 0.40 13.07
N ASP A 192 4.58 -0.75 13.68
CA ASP A 192 5.26 -1.19 14.90
C ASP A 192 6.61 -1.81 14.53
N CYS A 193 7.71 -1.16 14.93
CA CYS A 193 9.08 -1.63 14.73
C CYS A 193 9.72 -2.19 16.03
N ALA A 194 8.93 -2.43 17.08
CA ALA A 194 9.46 -2.82 18.38
C ALA A 194 9.91 -4.28 18.42
N THR A 195 9.27 -5.14 17.63
CA THR A 195 9.62 -6.57 17.57
C THR A 195 10.89 -6.77 16.73
N THR A 196 11.78 -7.63 17.21
CA THR A 196 12.97 -8.05 16.47
C THR A 196 12.90 -9.55 16.21
N TYR A 197 13.34 -9.95 15.02
CA TYR A 197 13.46 -11.35 14.65
C TYR A 197 14.91 -11.70 14.35
N ARG A 198 15.24 -12.99 14.43
CA ARG A 198 16.56 -13.43 14.00
C ARG A 198 16.77 -13.07 12.52
N ASP A 199 17.91 -12.47 12.22
CA ASP A 199 18.34 -12.05 10.88
C ASP A 199 17.40 -11.00 10.22
N ASP A 200 16.67 -10.20 11.00
CA ASP A 200 15.70 -9.22 10.49
C ASP A 200 16.34 -8.00 9.81
N ALA A 201 17.66 -7.85 9.91
CA ALA A 201 18.41 -6.85 9.16
C ALA A 201 18.85 -7.34 7.76
N ALA A 202 18.78 -8.65 7.50
CA ALA A 202 18.99 -9.22 6.18
C ALA A 202 17.70 -9.08 5.36
N VAL A 203 17.61 -7.99 4.59
CA VAL A 203 16.44 -7.66 3.75
C VAL A 203 16.79 -7.75 2.27
N VAL A 204 15.78 -8.00 1.45
CA VAL A 204 15.93 -8.02 -0.01
C VAL A 204 16.40 -6.65 -0.52
N ALA A 205 17.21 -6.65 -1.59
CA ALA A 205 17.80 -5.44 -2.17
C ALA A 205 16.76 -4.61 -2.95
N LYS A 206 15.77 -4.08 -2.24
CA LYS A 206 14.70 -3.22 -2.77
C LYS A 206 14.44 -2.05 -1.80
N PRO A 207 13.94 -0.90 -2.30
CA PRO A 207 13.66 0.27 -1.49
C PRO A 207 12.65 -0.01 -0.37
N ILE A 208 12.98 0.42 0.86
CA ILE A 208 12.10 0.41 2.02
C ILE A 208 11.88 1.87 2.46
N ARG A 209 10.63 2.32 2.51
CA ARG A 209 10.26 3.69 2.88
C ARG A 209 9.28 3.64 4.04
N ILE A 210 9.63 4.31 5.13
CA ILE A 210 8.84 4.36 6.37
C ILE A 210 8.39 5.79 6.60
N PHE A 211 7.10 6.00 6.78
CA PHE A 211 6.49 7.30 7.09
C PHE A 211 5.88 7.25 8.49
N HIS A 212 6.34 8.13 9.39
CA HIS A 212 5.98 8.01 10.80
C HIS A 212 5.73 9.36 11.46
N GLY A 213 4.70 9.44 12.27
CA GLY A 213 4.44 10.60 13.10
C GLY A 213 5.36 10.63 14.33
N THR A 214 5.98 11.75 14.62
CA THR A 214 6.87 11.89 15.80
C THR A 214 6.11 11.73 17.12
N PRO A 215 4.91 12.33 17.32
CA PRO A 215 4.14 12.19 18.56
C PRO A 215 3.27 10.92 18.61
N ASP A 216 3.47 9.96 17.71
CA ASP A 216 2.75 8.68 17.73
C ASP A 216 3.01 7.95 19.05
N ASN A 217 1.99 7.90 19.91
CA ASN A 217 2.05 7.27 21.23
C ASN A 217 1.58 5.81 21.19
N TYR A 218 1.03 5.36 20.07
CA TYR A 218 0.61 3.98 19.87
C TYR A 218 1.78 3.11 19.39
N ASN A 219 2.51 3.57 18.36
CA ASN A 219 3.74 2.97 17.88
C ASN A 219 4.87 4.01 17.97
N PRO A 220 5.67 4.03 19.05
CA PRO A 220 6.70 5.07 19.24
C PRO A 220 7.74 5.05 18.11
N VAL A 221 7.94 6.19 17.43
CA VAL A 221 8.89 6.35 16.32
C VAL A 221 10.33 5.95 16.68
N ALA A 222 10.70 6.05 17.95
CA ALA A 222 12.01 5.64 18.44
C ALA A 222 12.35 4.17 18.15
N THR A 223 11.34 3.29 18.08
CA THR A 223 11.53 1.87 17.70
C THR A 223 11.93 1.75 16.24
N CYS A 224 11.28 2.51 15.35
CA CYS A 224 11.59 2.53 13.92
C CYS A 224 12.96 3.17 13.65
N LYS A 225 13.36 4.19 14.41
CA LYS A 225 14.73 4.75 14.33
C LYS A 225 15.80 3.68 14.57
N ARG A 226 15.62 2.87 15.63
CA ARG A 226 16.56 1.76 15.93
C ARG A 226 16.54 0.67 14.83
N PHE A 227 15.37 0.33 14.35
CA PHE A 227 15.22 -0.65 13.24
C PHE A 227 15.94 -0.15 11.98
N VAL A 228 15.68 1.10 11.56
CA VAL A 228 16.32 1.72 10.39
C VAL A 228 17.84 1.83 10.56
N ALA A 229 18.33 2.14 11.77
CA ALA A 229 19.78 2.17 12.03
C ALA A 229 20.42 0.81 11.73
N ARG A 230 19.83 -0.30 12.22
CA ARG A 230 20.33 -1.67 11.94
C ARG A 230 20.31 -2.01 10.44
N LEU A 231 19.24 -1.62 9.73
CA LEU A 231 19.14 -1.84 8.29
C LEU A 231 20.20 -1.04 7.52
N LYS A 232 20.48 0.20 7.93
CA LYS A 232 21.55 1.03 7.31
C LYS A 232 22.94 0.46 7.57
N GLU A 233 23.20 -0.06 8.76
CA GLU A 233 24.45 -0.79 9.07
C GLU A 233 24.62 -2.01 8.15
N ALA A 234 23.52 -2.70 7.81
CA ALA A 234 23.49 -3.78 6.84
C ALA A 234 23.47 -3.30 5.37
N LYS A 235 23.61 -1.99 5.12
CA LYS A 235 23.63 -1.35 3.78
C LYS A 235 22.34 -1.51 2.98
N ALA A 236 21.20 -1.70 3.64
CA ALA A 236 19.91 -1.71 2.99
C ALA A 236 19.49 -0.30 2.51
N ASP A 237 18.75 -0.25 1.41
CA ASP A 237 18.11 0.98 0.92
C ASP A 237 16.85 1.27 1.75
N VAL A 238 17.03 1.95 2.87
CA VAL A 238 15.95 2.28 3.82
C VAL A 238 15.96 3.74 4.21
N GLU A 239 14.76 4.34 4.23
CA GLU A 239 14.54 5.71 4.68
C GLU A 239 13.37 5.78 5.66
N LEU A 240 13.51 6.63 6.69
CA LEU A 240 12.47 7.01 7.62
C LEU A 240 12.18 8.50 7.47
N THR A 241 10.95 8.82 7.06
CA THR A 241 10.43 10.18 7.03
C THR A 241 9.58 10.42 8.26
N GLU A 242 9.96 11.43 9.04
CA GLU A 242 9.26 11.81 10.29
C GLU A 242 8.39 13.05 10.08
N TYR A 243 7.17 12.99 10.60
CA TYR A 243 6.21 14.09 10.58
C TYR A 243 6.01 14.63 12.00
N PRO A 244 6.57 15.81 12.36
CA PRO A 244 6.63 16.29 13.75
C PRO A 244 5.29 16.52 14.45
N LYS A 245 4.20 16.66 13.70
CA LYS A 245 2.86 16.92 14.24
C LYS A 245 1.84 15.81 13.94
N ALA A 246 2.28 14.74 13.29
CA ALA A 246 1.41 13.65 12.87
C ALA A 246 1.32 12.60 13.98
N GLU A 247 0.12 12.18 14.31
CA GLU A 247 -0.15 11.07 15.23
C GLU A 247 -0.37 9.76 14.45
N HIS A 248 -0.67 8.66 15.18
CA HIS A 248 -0.99 7.38 14.56
C HIS A 248 -2.17 7.48 13.59
N GLY A 249 -2.03 6.94 12.39
CA GLY A 249 -3.07 6.98 11.37
C GLY A 249 -3.27 8.36 10.73
N PHE A 250 -2.24 9.19 10.67
CA PHE A 250 -2.31 10.59 10.19
C PHE A 250 -2.79 10.74 8.74
N ASP A 251 -2.64 9.71 7.91
CA ASP A 251 -3.07 9.67 6.51
C ASP A 251 -4.56 9.33 6.33
N ASN A 252 -5.26 8.88 7.39
CA ASN A 252 -6.66 8.52 7.31
C ASN A 252 -7.56 9.78 7.42
N PRO A 253 -8.24 10.22 6.33
CA PRO A 253 -9.06 11.43 6.35
C PRO A 253 -10.30 11.33 7.24
N LEU A 254 -10.72 10.10 7.58
CA LEU A 254 -11.89 9.84 8.41
C LEU A 254 -11.55 9.68 9.91
N ALA A 255 -10.28 9.76 10.28
CA ALA A 255 -9.94 9.65 11.70
C ALA A 255 -10.30 10.94 12.45
N PRO A 256 -10.79 10.81 13.69
CA PRO A 256 -11.40 11.92 14.44
C PRO A 256 -10.40 12.95 15.01
N ASN A 257 -9.15 12.99 14.54
CA ASN A 257 -8.15 13.91 15.08
C ASN A 257 -8.13 15.27 14.36
N PRO A 258 -8.45 16.39 15.05
CA PRO A 258 -8.49 17.72 14.47
C PRO A 258 -7.13 18.32 14.10
N ALA A 259 -6.00 17.73 14.51
CA ALA A 259 -4.65 18.21 14.24
C ALA A 259 -4.11 17.84 12.84
N ARG A 260 -4.92 17.23 11.99
CA ARG A 260 -4.56 16.60 10.72
C ARG A 260 -4.38 17.42 9.46
N PRO A 261 -4.97 18.60 9.28
CA PRO A 261 -5.10 19.19 7.94
C PRO A 261 -3.76 19.42 7.23
N ALA A 262 -2.69 19.62 7.99
CA ALA A 262 -1.38 19.96 7.42
C ALA A 262 -0.52 18.73 7.03
N THR A 263 -0.85 17.52 7.52
CA THR A 263 -0.01 16.34 7.32
C THR A 263 -0.42 15.51 6.11
N ASN A 264 -1.71 15.52 5.76
CA ASN A 264 -2.19 14.83 4.56
C ASN A 264 -1.58 15.42 3.27
N ASP A 265 -1.28 16.72 3.28
CA ASP A 265 -0.67 17.42 2.14
C ASP A 265 0.82 17.10 1.99
N GLN A 266 1.50 16.71 3.07
CA GLN A 266 2.93 16.41 3.09
C GLN A 266 3.26 14.95 2.79
N SER A 267 2.34 14.01 3.02
CA SER A 267 2.54 12.59 2.75
C SER A 267 2.42 12.22 1.27
N VAL A 268 1.93 13.15 0.45
CA VAL A 268 1.66 12.94 -1.00
C VAL A 268 2.67 13.68 -1.88
N ARG A 269 3.49 14.56 -1.33
CA ARG A 269 4.54 15.32 -2.04
C ARG A 269 5.92 14.65 -1.80
#